data_f763b1cc56cce91947386b7f429d38aa
#
_entry.id   f763b1cc56cce91947386b7f429d38aa
#
_cell.length_a   1.000
_cell.length_b   1.000
_cell.length_c   1.000
_cell.angle_alpha   90.00
_cell.angle_beta   90.00
_cell.angle_gamma   90.00
#
_symmetry.space_group_name_H-M   'P 1'
#
loop_
_entity.id
_entity.type
_entity.pdbx_description
1 polymer ?
#
loop_
_entity_poly.entity_id
_entity_poly.type
_entity_poly.pdbx_seq_one_letter_code
_entity_poly.pdbx_strand_id
1 'polypeptide(L)'
;FGEKPLAVWSGNEALAMGGAAAGVKFYAAYPMSPATGVLHWMAANARNLGIMVRQVEDEIGVANMVLGAGHAGTRSMCATSGGGFALMTEAVGAASMMEIPCVFIDVQRAGPSTGVPTKTEQGDLWQALGASQGDFERIIVTPTDCLDAFNTMPEVFNLTDKYQCPAIVISDLYISEGRFSVNPDDINMTPEIDRGELIEEPSDGEEYHR
;
A
#
# COMPACT_ATOMS: atom_id res chain seq x y z
N PHE A 1 23.46 7.02 26.76
CA PHE A 1 22.95 5.80 26.15
C PHE A 1 21.62 5.50 26.82
N GLY A 2 20.53 5.32 26.00
CA GLY A 2 19.20 5.05 26.53
C GLY A 2 19.14 3.69 27.22
N GLU A 3 18.24 3.55 28.18
CA GLU A 3 18.06 2.30 28.94
C GLU A 3 17.36 1.19 28.11
N LYS A 4 16.67 1.55 27.02
CA LYS A 4 15.95 0.60 26.15
C LYS A 4 16.58 0.53 24.76
N PRO A 5 16.66 -0.68 24.15
CA PRO A 5 17.09 -0.82 22.77
C PRO A 5 16.06 -0.19 21.81
N LEU A 6 16.56 0.52 20.80
CA LEU A 6 15.73 1.02 19.68
C LEU A 6 15.70 -0.02 18.56
N ALA A 7 14.57 -0.10 17.87
CA ALA A 7 14.49 -0.78 16.59
C ALA A 7 15.08 0.12 15.49
N VAL A 8 15.65 -0.49 14.45
CA VAL A 8 16.17 0.24 13.28
C VAL A 8 15.49 -0.29 12.04
N TRP A 9 14.72 0.55 11.39
CA TRP A 9 13.95 0.21 10.20
C TRP A 9 14.25 1.13 9.04
N SER A 10 13.95 0.66 7.84
CA SER A 10 13.72 1.52 6.68
C SER A 10 12.23 1.80 6.51
N GLY A 11 11.87 2.85 5.77
CA GLY A 11 10.47 3.11 5.46
C GLY A 11 9.82 2.01 4.64
N ASN A 12 10.56 1.33 3.76
CA ASN A 12 10.06 0.14 3.06
C ASN A 12 9.67 -0.99 4.02
N GLU A 13 10.52 -1.26 5.02
CA GLU A 13 10.21 -2.25 6.06
C GLU A 13 9.00 -1.81 6.90
N ALA A 14 8.90 -0.51 7.23
CA ALA A 14 7.78 0.06 7.97
C ALA A 14 6.45 -0.07 7.22
N LEU A 15 6.41 0.28 5.91
CA LEU A 15 5.23 0.11 5.06
C LEU A 15 4.81 -1.36 4.97
N ALA A 16 5.78 -2.27 4.80
CA ALA A 16 5.52 -3.71 4.74
C ALA A 16 4.96 -4.25 6.06
N MET A 17 5.57 -3.90 7.20
CA MET A 17 5.13 -4.30 8.53
C MET A 17 3.75 -3.72 8.87
N GLY A 18 3.53 -2.44 8.56
CA GLY A 18 2.23 -1.78 8.75
C GLY A 18 1.13 -2.45 7.93
N GLY A 19 1.41 -2.81 6.68
CA GLY A 19 0.50 -3.58 5.84
C GLY A 19 0.19 -4.98 6.42
N ALA A 20 1.20 -5.67 6.94
CA ALA A 20 1.02 -6.96 7.60
C ALA A 20 0.19 -6.82 8.89
N ALA A 21 0.46 -5.80 9.72
CA ALA A 21 -0.32 -5.48 10.92
C ALA A 21 -1.76 -5.10 10.57
N ALA A 22 -1.97 -4.43 9.43
CA ALA A 22 -3.29 -4.13 8.87
C ALA A 22 -4.05 -5.37 8.36
N GLY A 23 -3.48 -6.55 8.42
CA GLY A 23 -4.14 -7.78 7.99
C GLY A 23 -4.07 -8.07 6.49
N VAL A 24 -3.09 -7.52 5.78
CA VAL A 24 -2.82 -7.86 4.38
C VAL A 24 -2.56 -9.36 4.25
N LYS A 25 -3.20 -9.98 3.26
CA LYS A 25 -3.00 -11.41 2.94
C LYS A 25 -2.53 -11.63 1.50
N PHE A 26 -2.54 -10.60 0.66
CA PHE A 26 -2.05 -10.68 -0.70
C PHE A 26 -1.17 -9.48 -1.04
N TYR A 27 0.03 -9.75 -1.54
CA TYR A 27 0.98 -8.77 -2.04
C TYR A 27 1.50 -9.19 -3.40
N ALA A 28 1.41 -8.32 -4.39
CA ALA A 28 2.03 -8.51 -5.70
C ALA A 28 3.01 -7.39 -6.01
N ALA A 29 4.10 -7.69 -6.70
CA ALA A 29 5.04 -6.68 -7.17
C ALA A 29 5.79 -7.11 -8.42
N TYR A 30 6.13 -6.13 -9.25
CA TYR A 30 7.24 -6.17 -10.21
C TYR A 30 8.41 -5.38 -9.58
N PRO A 31 9.62 -5.93 -9.48
CA PRO A 31 10.72 -5.28 -8.79
C PRO A 31 11.09 -3.93 -9.40
N MET A 32 10.93 -2.86 -8.65
CA MET A 32 11.29 -1.51 -9.06
C MET A 32 11.91 -0.74 -7.90
N SER A 33 13.15 -0.21 -8.10
CA SER A 33 13.79 0.65 -7.11
C SER A 33 13.05 1.99 -7.01
N PRO A 34 12.86 2.55 -5.78
CA PRO A 34 13.32 2.05 -4.48
C PRO A 34 12.29 1.17 -3.73
N ALA A 35 11.15 0.80 -4.32
CA ALA A 35 10.09 0.03 -3.67
C ALA A 35 10.44 -1.44 -3.38
N THR A 36 11.54 -1.95 -3.94
CA THR A 36 11.90 -3.39 -3.84
C THR A 36 12.09 -3.87 -2.40
N GLY A 37 12.43 -2.97 -1.47
CA GLY A 37 12.53 -3.31 -0.05
C GLY A 37 11.22 -3.81 0.57
N VAL A 38 10.06 -3.32 0.11
CA VAL A 38 8.74 -3.83 0.51
C VAL A 38 8.58 -5.29 0.08
N LEU A 39 8.92 -5.59 -1.20
CA LEU A 39 8.87 -6.96 -1.73
C LEU A 39 9.79 -7.91 -0.95
N HIS A 40 11.01 -7.49 -0.66
CA HIS A 40 11.96 -8.32 0.09
C HIS A 40 11.46 -8.65 1.48
N TRP A 41 10.93 -7.66 2.21
CA TRP A 41 10.39 -7.89 3.54
C TRP A 41 9.16 -8.81 3.51
N MET A 42 8.22 -8.55 2.60
CA MET A 42 7.02 -9.36 2.42
C MET A 42 7.36 -10.81 2.07
N ALA A 43 8.27 -11.04 1.13
CA ALA A 43 8.70 -12.37 0.73
C ALA A 43 9.38 -13.14 1.88
N ALA A 44 10.25 -12.47 2.65
CA ALA A 44 10.94 -13.08 3.78
C ALA A 44 9.99 -13.52 4.90
N ASN A 45 8.89 -12.79 5.10
CA ASN A 45 7.94 -13.02 6.19
C ASN A 45 6.64 -13.71 5.74
N ALA A 46 6.45 -13.92 4.45
CA ALA A 46 5.23 -14.44 3.82
C ALA A 46 4.68 -15.69 4.52
N ARG A 47 5.53 -16.68 4.74
CA ARG A 47 5.14 -17.97 5.34
C ARG A 47 4.69 -17.83 6.80
N ASN A 48 5.41 -17.03 7.58
CA ASN A 48 5.15 -16.88 9.01
C ASN A 48 3.86 -16.09 9.27
N LEU A 49 3.54 -15.14 8.38
CA LEU A 49 2.39 -14.26 8.51
C LEU A 49 1.16 -14.73 7.70
N GLY A 50 1.31 -15.82 6.94
CA GLY A 50 0.25 -16.32 6.07
C GLY A 50 -0.14 -15.34 4.98
N ILE A 51 0.86 -14.64 4.40
CA ILE A 51 0.69 -13.69 3.31
C ILE A 51 1.09 -14.36 1.99
N MET A 52 0.23 -14.28 0.98
CA MET A 52 0.59 -14.70 -0.37
C MET A 52 1.36 -13.59 -1.05
N VAL A 53 2.61 -13.87 -1.42
CA VAL A 53 3.48 -12.94 -2.15
C VAL A 53 3.69 -13.44 -3.57
N ARG A 54 3.49 -12.56 -4.56
CA ARG A 54 3.70 -12.87 -5.99
C ARG A 54 4.59 -11.82 -6.64
N GLN A 55 5.67 -12.27 -7.24
CA GLN A 55 6.40 -11.49 -8.22
C GLN A 55 5.78 -11.77 -9.59
N VAL A 56 5.42 -10.70 -10.29
CA VAL A 56 4.68 -10.75 -11.56
C VAL A 56 5.50 -10.00 -12.62
N GLU A 57 5.44 -10.44 -13.83
CA GLU A 57 6.02 -9.71 -14.95
C GLU A 57 5.05 -8.61 -15.36
N ASP A 58 5.52 -7.40 -15.29
CA ASP A 58 4.97 -6.08 -15.44
C ASP A 58 3.99 -5.59 -14.33
N GLU A 59 3.90 -4.28 -14.26
CA GLU A 59 3.08 -3.55 -13.29
C GLU A 59 1.58 -3.64 -13.59
N ILE A 60 1.19 -3.80 -14.85
CA ILE A 60 -0.23 -3.96 -15.23
C ILE A 60 -0.75 -5.28 -14.65
N GLY A 61 0.02 -6.35 -14.78
CA GLY A 61 -0.29 -7.64 -14.17
C GLY A 61 -0.35 -7.57 -12.65
N VAL A 62 0.60 -6.84 -12.02
CA VAL A 62 0.61 -6.60 -10.57
C VAL A 62 -0.68 -5.92 -10.11
N ALA A 63 -1.05 -4.80 -10.72
CA ALA A 63 -2.23 -4.02 -10.36
C ALA A 63 -3.51 -4.87 -10.45
N ASN A 64 -3.70 -5.58 -11.56
CA ASN A 64 -4.88 -6.41 -11.77
C ASN A 64 -4.95 -7.62 -10.82
N MET A 65 -3.81 -8.18 -10.39
CA MET A 65 -3.81 -9.22 -9.35
C MET A 65 -4.22 -8.67 -7.98
N VAL A 66 -3.78 -7.45 -7.64
CA VAL A 66 -4.19 -6.76 -6.40
C VAL A 66 -5.68 -6.47 -6.42
N LEU A 67 -6.22 -5.98 -7.54
CA LEU A 67 -7.66 -5.79 -7.73
C LEU A 67 -8.44 -7.11 -7.56
N GLY A 68 -8.00 -8.17 -8.22
CA GLY A 68 -8.64 -9.47 -8.11
C GLY A 68 -8.68 -10.01 -6.68
N ALA A 69 -7.60 -9.83 -5.91
CA ALA A 69 -7.54 -10.21 -4.51
C ALA A 69 -8.48 -9.33 -3.64
N GLY A 70 -8.51 -8.02 -3.89
CA GLY A 70 -9.45 -7.10 -3.23
C GLY A 70 -10.90 -7.43 -3.53
N HIS A 71 -11.22 -7.72 -4.78
CA HIS A 71 -12.55 -8.16 -5.21
C HIS A 71 -13.00 -9.46 -4.51
N ALA A 72 -12.05 -10.35 -4.23
CA ALA A 72 -12.31 -11.57 -3.46
C ALA A 72 -12.40 -11.33 -1.93
N GLY A 73 -12.43 -10.09 -1.47
CA GLY A 73 -12.55 -9.73 -0.05
C GLY A 73 -11.25 -9.77 0.75
N THR A 74 -10.09 -9.83 0.09
CA THR A 74 -8.79 -9.92 0.74
C THR A 74 -8.08 -8.57 0.75
N ARG A 75 -7.63 -8.10 1.92
CA ARG A 75 -6.74 -6.92 1.97
C ARG A 75 -5.50 -7.18 1.14
N SER A 76 -5.32 -6.37 0.10
CA SER A 76 -4.28 -6.54 -0.92
C SER A 76 -3.55 -5.24 -1.18
N MET A 77 -2.27 -5.35 -1.50
CA MET A 77 -1.46 -4.19 -1.87
C MET A 77 -0.35 -4.55 -2.86
N CYS A 78 0.19 -3.52 -3.49
CA CYS A 78 1.44 -3.56 -4.26
C CYS A 78 2.31 -2.36 -3.93
N ALA A 79 3.59 -2.43 -4.31
CA ALA A 79 4.52 -1.30 -4.24
C ALA A 79 5.32 -1.19 -5.53
N THR A 80 5.48 0.03 -6.00
CA THR A 80 6.21 0.39 -7.22
C THR A 80 6.83 1.78 -7.06
N SER A 81 7.29 2.38 -8.14
CA SER A 81 7.76 3.76 -8.23
C SER A 81 7.02 4.46 -9.38
N GLY A 82 7.12 5.77 -9.51
CA GLY A 82 6.34 6.58 -10.44
C GLY A 82 6.25 6.06 -11.88
N GLY A 83 7.35 5.51 -12.42
CA GLY A 83 7.33 4.90 -13.76
C GLY A 83 6.45 3.65 -13.84
N GLY A 84 6.46 2.80 -12.82
CA GLY A 84 5.58 1.64 -12.73
C GLY A 84 4.14 2.04 -12.38
N PHE A 85 3.97 3.01 -11.50
CA PHE A 85 2.65 3.54 -11.16
C PHE A 85 1.94 4.14 -12.40
N ALA A 86 2.69 4.75 -13.32
CA ALA A 86 2.15 5.22 -14.60
C ALA A 86 1.45 4.11 -15.41
N LEU A 87 1.93 2.88 -15.33
CA LEU A 87 1.32 1.71 -15.98
C LEU A 87 0.11 1.14 -15.21
N MET A 88 -0.05 1.52 -13.93
CA MET A 88 -1.13 1.05 -13.07
C MET A 88 -2.35 1.99 -13.05
N THR A 89 -2.25 3.18 -13.63
CA THR A 89 -3.25 4.24 -13.46
C THR A 89 -4.66 3.83 -13.92
N GLU A 90 -4.77 3.06 -15.01
CA GLU A 90 -6.06 2.55 -15.46
C GLU A 90 -6.67 1.59 -14.43
N ALA A 91 -5.87 0.73 -13.82
CA ALA A 91 -6.33 -0.19 -12.78
C ALA A 91 -6.81 0.54 -11.53
N VAL A 92 -6.24 1.70 -11.19
CA VAL A 92 -6.74 2.55 -10.08
C VAL A 92 -8.16 3.04 -10.37
N GLY A 93 -8.43 3.49 -11.60
CA GLY A 93 -9.78 3.87 -12.03
C GLY A 93 -10.75 2.69 -12.01
N ALA A 94 -10.31 1.52 -12.49
CA ALA A 94 -11.09 0.30 -12.46
C ALA A 94 -11.42 -0.13 -11.02
N ALA A 95 -10.47 -0.02 -10.08
CA ALA A 95 -10.69 -0.32 -8.67
C ALA A 95 -11.82 0.54 -8.07
N SER A 96 -11.83 1.84 -8.35
CA SER A 96 -12.89 2.73 -7.88
C SER A 96 -14.24 2.41 -8.53
N MET A 97 -14.28 2.22 -9.84
CA MET A 97 -15.52 1.86 -10.55
C MET A 97 -16.14 0.54 -10.09
N MET A 98 -15.31 -0.41 -9.65
CA MET A 98 -15.75 -1.70 -9.13
C MET A 98 -15.87 -1.71 -7.60
N GLU A 99 -15.62 -0.57 -6.93
CA GLU A 99 -15.65 -0.42 -5.45
C GLU A 99 -14.76 -1.44 -4.76
N ILE A 100 -13.55 -1.63 -5.27
CA ILE A 100 -12.56 -2.57 -4.75
C ILE A 100 -11.59 -1.87 -3.80
N PRO A 101 -11.59 -2.20 -2.49
CA PRO A 101 -10.60 -1.71 -1.55
C PRO A 101 -9.23 -2.36 -1.83
N CYS A 102 -8.23 -1.55 -2.14
CA CYS A 102 -6.86 -2.00 -2.33
C CYS A 102 -5.88 -0.84 -2.16
N VAL A 103 -4.61 -1.14 -1.93
CA VAL A 103 -3.57 -0.13 -1.66
C VAL A 103 -2.44 -0.24 -2.67
N PHE A 104 -2.15 0.88 -3.33
CA PHE A 104 -1.00 1.09 -4.20
C PHE A 104 0.03 1.94 -3.44
N ILE A 105 1.26 1.46 -3.34
CA ILE A 105 2.36 2.23 -2.74
C ILE A 105 3.24 2.73 -3.87
N ASP A 106 3.37 4.05 -3.99
CA ASP A 106 4.29 4.72 -4.91
C ASP A 106 5.48 5.26 -4.11
N VAL A 107 6.64 4.64 -4.30
CA VAL A 107 7.90 5.10 -3.71
C VAL A 107 8.61 5.96 -4.74
N GLN A 108 8.48 7.26 -4.61
CA GLN A 108 8.96 8.25 -5.58
C GLN A 108 10.48 8.20 -5.75
N ARG A 109 10.92 8.41 -6.97
CA ARG A 109 12.32 8.60 -7.36
C ARG A 109 12.42 9.66 -8.43
N ALA A 110 13.64 10.16 -8.70
CA ALA A 110 13.85 11.16 -9.73
C ALA A 110 13.41 10.67 -11.11
N GLY A 111 12.51 11.42 -11.75
CA GLY A 111 11.96 11.21 -13.10
C GLY A 111 12.57 12.15 -14.12
N PRO A 112 11.96 12.29 -15.32
CA PRO A 112 10.83 11.48 -15.85
C PRO A 112 11.28 10.12 -16.42
N SER A 113 10.29 9.27 -16.78
CA SER A 113 10.49 7.92 -17.32
C SER A 113 11.31 7.04 -16.35
N THR A 114 12.29 6.29 -16.82
CA THR A 114 13.18 5.51 -15.94
C THR A 114 13.90 6.40 -14.92
N GLY A 115 14.20 7.64 -15.29
CA GLY A 115 14.80 8.64 -14.42
C GLY A 115 16.12 8.21 -13.80
N VAL A 116 16.32 8.57 -12.53
CA VAL A 116 17.52 8.20 -11.76
C VAL A 116 17.08 7.38 -10.53
N PRO A 117 17.06 6.05 -10.62
CA PRO A 117 16.46 5.16 -9.62
C PRO A 117 17.00 5.28 -8.20
N THR A 118 18.19 5.85 -8.03
CA THR A 118 18.89 6.00 -6.75
C THR A 118 18.95 7.45 -6.26
N LYS A 119 18.12 8.32 -6.83
CA LYS A 119 18.03 9.73 -6.43
C LYS A 119 16.63 10.07 -5.96
N THR A 120 16.57 10.74 -4.81
CA THR A 120 15.33 11.22 -4.20
C THR A 120 14.75 12.37 -5.03
N GLU A 121 13.44 12.30 -5.27
CA GLU A 121 12.60 13.37 -5.80
C GLU A 121 11.16 13.12 -5.36
N GLN A 122 10.35 14.15 -5.29
CA GLN A 122 8.91 14.10 -4.96
C GLN A 122 8.13 14.72 -6.13
N GLY A 123 8.03 13.98 -7.24
CA GLY A 123 7.42 14.45 -8.49
C GLY A 123 6.07 13.82 -8.85
N ASP A 124 5.60 12.82 -8.08
CA ASP A 124 4.52 11.94 -8.54
C ASP A 124 3.12 12.31 -8.00
N LEU A 125 3.01 13.37 -7.17
CA LEU A 125 1.72 13.79 -6.59
C LEU A 125 0.67 14.07 -7.67
N TRP A 126 1.03 14.79 -8.74
CA TRP A 126 0.10 15.06 -9.83
C TRP A 126 -0.32 13.81 -10.59
N GLN A 127 0.56 12.83 -10.70
CA GLN A 127 0.25 11.55 -11.31
C GLN A 127 -0.73 10.75 -10.44
N ALA A 128 -0.57 10.76 -9.11
CA ALA A 128 -1.51 10.13 -8.19
C ALA A 128 -2.88 10.81 -8.22
N LEU A 129 -2.90 12.15 -8.20
CA LEU A 129 -4.14 12.93 -8.29
C LEU A 129 -4.86 12.74 -9.62
N GLY A 130 -4.13 12.65 -10.73
CA GLY A 130 -4.66 12.50 -12.08
C GLY A 130 -4.74 11.06 -12.59
N ALA A 131 -4.50 10.06 -11.74
CA ALA A 131 -4.49 8.66 -12.16
C ALA A 131 -5.81 8.26 -12.82
N SER A 132 -5.72 7.66 -14.02
CA SER A 132 -6.85 7.28 -14.89
C SER A 132 -7.65 8.47 -15.44
N GLN A 133 -8.66 8.18 -16.25
CA GLN A 133 -9.57 9.16 -16.83
C GLN A 133 -10.88 9.21 -16.04
N GLY A 134 -11.61 10.33 -16.18
CA GLY A 134 -12.88 10.53 -15.52
C GLY A 134 -12.76 10.91 -14.04
N ASP A 135 -13.91 11.11 -13.43
CA ASP A 135 -14.02 11.46 -12.02
C ASP A 135 -14.33 10.20 -11.21
N PHE A 136 -13.55 9.94 -10.17
CA PHE A 136 -13.76 8.82 -9.28
C PHE A 136 -13.04 9.04 -7.93
N GLU A 137 -13.48 8.31 -6.91
CA GLU A 137 -12.96 8.43 -5.56
C GLU A 137 -11.65 7.64 -5.38
N ARG A 138 -10.70 8.26 -4.67
CA ARG A 138 -9.44 7.66 -4.24
C ARG A 138 -8.93 8.34 -2.98
N ILE A 139 -8.20 7.59 -2.17
CA ILE A 139 -7.52 8.12 -0.99
C ILE A 139 -6.05 8.31 -1.35
N ILE A 140 -5.48 9.48 -1.07
CA ILE A 140 -4.05 9.74 -1.24
C ILE A 140 -3.47 10.18 0.10
N VAL A 141 -2.43 9.48 0.55
CA VAL A 141 -1.74 9.79 1.79
C VAL A 141 -0.23 9.78 1.59
N THR A 142 0.46 10.56 2.40
CA THR A 142 1.93 10.68 2.34
C THR A 142 2.48 10.60 3.76
N PRO A 143 3.14 9.50 4.15
CA PRO A 143 3.77 9.40 5.46
C PRO A 143 4.94 10.38 5.57
N THR A 144 5.14 10.92 6.77
CA THR A 144 6.14 11.95 7.06
C THR A 144 7.47 11.39 7.52
N ASP A 145 7.46 10.19 8.11
CA ASP A 145 8.65 9.49 8.59
C ASP A 145 8.43 7.96 8.61
N CYS A 146 9.41 7.24 9.12
CA CYS A 146 9.40 5.79 9.15
C CYS A 146 8.34 5.21 10.12
N LEU A 147 8.08 5.85 11.28
CA LEU A 147 7.04 5.39 12.20
C LEU A 147 5.65 5.71 11.65
N ASP A 148 5.49 6.89 11.07
CA ASP A 148 4.26 7.30 10.40
C ASP A 148 3.95 6.40 9.21
N ALA A 149 4.97 5.96 8.46
CA ALA A 149 4.80 4.98 7.38
C ALA A 149 4.20 3.64 7.88
N PHE A 150 4.59 3.19 9.07
CA PHE A 150 3.99 2.01 9.70
C PHE A 150 2.54 2.28 10.12
N ASN A 151 2.29 3.38 10.84
CA ASN A 151 0.98 3.70 11.41
C ASN A 151 -0.07 4.07 10.34
N THR A 152 0.35 4.66 9.24
CA THR A 152 -0.51 5.02 8.10
C THR A 152 -1.16 3.78 7.47
N MET A 153 -0.47 2.64 7.39
CA MET A 153 -0.99 1.49 6.66
C MET A 153 -2.28 0.91 7.24
N PRO A 154 -2.40 0.64 8.57
CA PRO A 154 -3.66 0.19 9.15
C PRO A 154 -4.82 1.16 8.93
N GLU A 155 -4.59 2.45 9.08
CA GLU A 155 -5.59 3.49 8.86
C GLU A 155 -6.07 3.51 7.41
N VAL A 156 -5.14 3.48 6.45
CA VAL A 156 -5.45 3.49 5.02
C VAL A 156 -6.27 2.26 4.64
N PHE A 157 -5.92 1.06 5.13
CA PHE A 157 -6.70 -0.14 4.86
C PHE A 157 -8.11 -0.08 5.46
N ASN A 158 -8.27 0.48 6.66
CA ASN A 158 -9.58 0.70 7.25
C ASN A 158 -10.42 1.68 6.41
N LEU A 159 -9.80 2.76 5.95
CA LEU A 159 -10.46 3.74 5.08
C LEU A 159 -10.85 3.14 3.72
N THR A 160 -9.98 2.34 3.09
CA THR A 160 -10.32 1.68 1.81
C THR A 160 -11.49 0.73 1.96
N ASP A 161 -11.52 -0.07 3.03
CA ASP A 161 -12.64 -0.98 3.30
C ASP A 161 -13.93 -0.21 3.60
N LYS A 162 -13.84 0.86 4.40
CA LYS A 162 -15.01 1.66 4.78
C LYS A 162 -15.65 2.41 3.62
N TYR A 163 -14.81 2.98 2.74
CA TYR A 163 -15.27 3.80 1.62
C TYR A 163 -15.30 3.05 0.29
N GLN A 164 -14.89 1.79 0.27
CA GLN A 164 -14.89 0.91 -0.91
C GLN A 164 -14.20 1.56 -2.12
N CYS A 165 -13.02 2.12 -1.91
CA CYS A 165 -12.23 2.78 -2.94
C CYS A 165 -10.73 2.48 -2.79
N PRO A 166 -9.95 2.63 -3.86
CA PRO A 166 -8.49 2.43 -3.79
C PRO A 166 -7.79 3.54 -3.01
N ALA A 167 -6.65 3.20 -2.42
CA ALA A 167 -5.74 4.19 -1.85
C ALA A 167 -4.37 4.14 -2.51
N ILE A 168 -3.73 5.32 -2.56
CA ILE A 168 -2.36 5.53 -3.03
C ILE A 168 -1.55 6.08 -1.85
N VAL A 169 -0.55 5.34 -1.41
CA VAL A 169 0.41 5.77 -0.39
C VAL A 169 1.66 6.26 -1.11
N ILE A 170 1.94 7.56 -1.03
CA ILE A 170 3.09 8.17 -1.68
C ILE A 170 4.22 8.31 -0.67
N SER A 171 5.28 7.53 -0.84
CA SER A 171 6.53 7.66 -0.12
C SER A 171 7.63 8.16 -1.06
N ASP A 172 8.85 8.24 -0.59
CA ASP A 172 10.01 8.56 -1.43
C ASP A 172 11.24 7.70 -1.06
N LEU A 173 12.27 7.80 -1.87
CA LEU A 173 13.52 7.06 -1.68
C LEU A 173 14.19 7.39 -0.34
N TYR A 174 14.11 8.65 0.12
CA TYR A 174 14.77 9.05 1.37
C TYR A 174 14.16 8.33 2.59
N ILE A 175 12.83 8.33 2.70
CA ILE A 175 12.13 7.61 3.77
C ILE A 175 12.29 6.10 3.57
N SER A 176 12.09 5.62 2.36
CA SER A 176 11.97 4.19 2.07
C SER A 176 13.27 3.40 2.22
N GLU A 177 14.41 3.97 1.88
CA GLU A 177 15.73 3.32 2.02
C GLU A 177 16.57 3.86 3.20
N GLY A 178 16.18 4.99 3.79
CA GLY A 178 16.78 5.53 5.00
C GLY A 178 16.69 4.54 6.17
N ARG A 179 17.63 4.60 7.10
CA ARG A 179 17.61 3.81 8.34
C ARG A 179 17.28 4.72 9.51
N PHE A 180 16.17 4.44 10.18
CA PHE A 180 15.64 5.26 11.27
C PHE A 180 15.55 4.45 12.54
N SER A 181 15.90 5.10 13.67
CA SER A 181 15.72 4.52 15.00
C SER A 181 14.30 4.78 15.47
N VAL A 182 13.58 3.72 15.81
CA VAL A 182 12.20 3.77 16.30
C VAL A 182 12.14 3.17 17.69
N ASN A 183 11.41 3.81 18.60
CA ASN A 183 11.15 3.23 19.90
C ASN A 183 10.09 2.12 19.77
N PRO A 184 10.38 0.88 20.17
CA PRO A 184 9.41 -0.22 20.07
C PRO A 184 8.09 0.02 20.81
N ASP A 185 8.10 0.86 21.84
CA ASP A 185 6.88 1.19 22.60
C ASP A 185 5.90 2.06 21.80
N ASP A 186 6.35 2.73 20.73
CA ASP A 186 5.53 3.59 19.87
C ASP A 186 4.86 2.79 18.72
N ILE A 187 5.13 1.48 18.65
CA ILE A 187 4.67 0.63 17.56
C ILE A 187 3.43 -0.15 17.98
N ASN A 188 2.30 0.10 17.33
CA ASN A 188 1.09 -0.69 17.55
C ASN A 188 1.02 -1.88 16.59
N MET A 189 1.53 -3.04 17.01
CA MET A 189 1.51 -4.28 16.22
C MET A 189 0.13 -4.95 16.14
N THR A 190 -0.85 -4.46 16.90
CA THR A 190 -2.24 -4.96 16.94
C THR A 190 -3.24 -3.82 16.74
N PRO A 191 -3.18 -3.14 15.57
CA PRO A 191 -4.12 -2.06 15.29
C PRO A 191 -5.55 -2.60 15.19
N GLU A 192 -6.51 -1.72 15.42
CA GLU A 192 -7.91 -2.03 15.16
C GLU A 192 -8.13 -2.28 13.67
N ILE A 193 -8.81 -3.37 13.34
CA ILE A 193 -9.19 -3.73 11.97
C ILE A 193 -10.67 -3.41 11.79
N ASP A 194 -10.94 -2.31 11.09
CA ASP A 194 -12.28 -1.90 10.68
C ASP A 194 -12.49 -2.26 9.21
N ARG A 195 -13.44 -3.15 8.94
CA ARG A 195 -13.80 -3.60 7.57
C ARG A 195 -15.02 -2.85 7.03
N GLY A 196 -15.46 -1.81 7.75
CA GLY A 196 -16.71 -1.13 7.45
C GLY A 196 -17.93 -1.97 7.80
N GLU A 197 -19.06 -1.66 7.19
CA GLU A 197 -20.31 -2.37 7.42
C GLU A 197 -20.32 -3.70 6.65
N LEU A 198 -20.32 -4.82 7.38
CA LEU A 198 -20.38 -6.17 6.82
C LEU A 198 -21.81 -6.71 6.95
N ILE A 199 -22.36 -7.15 5.83
CA ILE A 199 -23.64 -7.86 5.80
C ILE A 199 -23.34 -9.35 5.87
N GLU A 200 -23.62 -9.96 7.04
CA GLU A 200 -23.36 -11.40 7.26
C GLU A 200 -24.51 -12.27 6.74
N GLU A 201 -25.75 -11.80 6.88
CA GLU A 201 -26.94 -12.47 6.34
C GLU A 201 -27.89 -11.43 5.72
N PRO A 202 -28.39 -11.64 4.50
CA PRO A 202 -29.43 -10.78 3.95
C PRO A 202 -30.69 -10.95 4.81
N SER A 203 -31.16 -9.89 5.45
CA SER A 203 -32.46 -9.91 6.11
C SER A 203 -33.55 -10.05 5.05
N ASP A 204 -34.45 -11.04 5.21
CA ASP A 204 -35.56 -11.27 4.28
C ASP A 204 -36.40 -9.98 4.12
N GLY A 205 -36.29 -9.34 2.95
CA GLY A 205 -37.12 -8.20 2.54
C GLY A 205 -36.52 -6.81 2.76
N GLU A 206 -35.29 -6.67 3.24
CA GLU A 206 -34.57 -5.39 3.24
C GLU A 206 -33.77 -5.23 1.93
N GLU A 207 -34.02 -4.12 1.21
CA GLU A 207 -33.15 -3.72 0.12
C GLU A 207 -31.79 -3.24 0.70
N TYR A 208 -30.70 -3.76 0.14
CA TYR A 208 -29.37 -3.26 0.45
C TYR A 208 -29.23 -1.84 -0.10
N HIS A 209 -29.07 -0.88 0.77
CA HIS A 209 -28.74 0.49 0.42
C HIS A 209 -27.26 0.74 0.71
N ARG A 210 -26.50 1.08 -0.32
CA ARG A 210 -25.13 1.59 -0.22
C ARG A 210 -25.12 3.06 0.14
#